data_e68b41c96d255ad1f73987b89476481f
#
_entry.id   e68b41c96d255ad1f73987b89476481f
#
_cell.length_a   1.000
_cell.length_b   1.000
_cell.length_c   1.000
_cell.angle_alpha   90.00
_cell.angle_beta   90.00
_cell.angle_gamma   90.00
#
_symmetry.space_group_name_H-M   'P 1'
#
loop_
_entity.id
_entity.type
_entity.pdbx_description
1 polymer ?
#
loop_
_entity_poly.entity_id
_entity_poly.type
_entity_poly.pdbx_seq_one_letter_code
_entity_poly.pdbx_strand_id
1 'polypeptide(L)'
;DCVGFASGVYFGKFHTSVLHAARQYLPHGKPVFFVCTYGGGMGQSTRELKELAGERGCAVLGTFGCKGYDTFGPFKLVGGLAKGRPDEGDLDRARGFFRDILTRL
;
A
#
# COMPACT_ATOMS: atom_id res chain seq x y z
N ASP A 1 -3.85 -5.07 18.62
CA ASP A 1 -2.74 -5.01 17.66
C ASP A 1 -3.25 -5.14 16.24
N CYS A 2 -2.59 -4.48 15.31
CA CYS A 2 -2.90 -4.61 13.89
C CYS A 2 -1.61 -4.77 13.09
N VAL A 3 -1.74 -5.24 11.85
CA VAL A 3 -0.61 -5.46 10.97
C VAL A 3 -0.77 -4.55 9.75
N GLY A 4 0.29 -3.84 9.39
CA GLY A 4 0.30 -3.02 8.20
C GLY A 4 1.32 -3.53 7.19
N PHE A 5 0.96 -3.46 5.91
CA PHE A 5 1.88 -3.76 4.82
C PHE A 5 2.02 -2.53 3.94
N ALA A 6 3.26 -2.14 3.68
CA ALA A 6 3.57 -0.95 2.89
C ALA A 6 4.48 -1.31 1.72
N SER A 7 4.22 -0.76 0.56
CA SER A 7 5.03 -1.02 -0.63
C SER A 7 4.84 0.08 -1.66
N GLY A 8 5.84 0.22 -2.55
CA GLY A 8 5.58 0.86 -3.83
C GLY A 8 4.75 -0.07 -4.70
N VAL A 9 4.14 0.46 -5.75
CA VAL A 9 3.38 -0.32 -6.72
C VAL A 9 4.26 -0.58 -7.94
N TYR A 10 4.49 -1.86 -8.23
CA TYR A 10 5.34 -2.32 -9.32
C TYR A 10 4.50 -3.15 -10.28
N PHE A 11 4.33 -2.69 -11.50
CA PHE A 11 3.49 -3.37 -12.49
C PHE A 11 2.08 -3.67 -11.97
N GLY A 12 1.50 -2.70 -11.26
CA GLY A 12 0.17 -2.82 -10.69
C GLY A 12 0.05 -3.68 -9.44
N LYS A 13 1.17 -4.09 -8.84
CA LYS A 13 1.19 -4.95 -7.65
C LYS A 13 2.16 -4.45 -6.61
N PHE A 14 1.98 -4.88 -5.37
CA PHE A 14 2.97 -4.70 -4.32
C PHE A 14 4.23 -5.49 -4.68
N HIS A 15 5.37 -5.04 -4.18
CA HIS A 15 6.62 -5.73 -4.42
C HIS A 15 6.55 -7.18 -3.92
N THR A 16 7.16 -8.10 -4.67
CA THR A 16 7.10 -9.54 -4.34
C THR A 16 7.60 -9.85 -2.94
N SER A 17 8.59 -9.12 -2.44
CA SER A 17 9.09 -9.34 -1.08
C SER A 17 8.01 -9.10 -0.02
N VAL A 18 7.14 -8.11 -0.24
CA VAL A 18 6.03 -7.83 0.68
C VAL A 18 4.97 -8.94 0.59
N LEU A 19 4.67 -9.40 -0.62
CA LEU A 19 3.72 -10.50 -0.81
C LEU A 19 4.22 -11.78 -0.17
N HIS A 20 5.52 -12.08 -0.30
CA HIS A 20 6.13 -13.25 0.35
C HIS A 20 6.09 -13.14 1.87
N ALA A 21 6.43 -11.97 2.41
CA ALA A 21 6.38 -11.74 3.85
C ALA A 21 4.96 -11.91 4.39
N ALA A 22 3.96 -11.40 3.66
CA ALA A 22 2.57 -11.54 4.07
C ALA A 22 2.15 -13.00 4.12
N ARG A 23 2.47 -13.78 3.09
CA ARG A 23 2.13 -15.21 3.05
C ARG A 23 2.78 -15.98 4.19
N GLN A 24 4.00 -15.60 4.56
CA GLN A 24 4.76 -16.32 5.57
C GLN A 24 4.40 -15.90 7.00
N TYR A 25 4.14 -14.60 7.23
CA TYR A 25 4.06 -14.06 8.57
C TYR A 25 2.71 -13.51 8.99
N LEU A 26 1.75 -13.32 8.07
CA LEU A 26 0.46 -12.75 8.46
C LEU A 26 -0.28 -13.70 9.40
N PRO A 27 -0.52 -13.30 10.67
CA PRO A 27 -1.27 -14.16 11.60
C PRO A 27 -2.74 -14.22 11.23
N HIS A 28 -3.44 -15.22 11.76
CA HIS A 28 -4.88 -15.35 11.56
C HIS A 28 -5.64 -14.41 12.51
N GLY A 29 -6.73 -13.85 12.03
CA GLY A 29 -7.66 -13.08 12.85
C GLY A 29 -7.22 -11.70 13.27
N LYS A 30 -6.11 -11.19 12.75
CA LYS A 30 -5.63 -9.85 13.10
C LYS A 30 -6.17 -8.80 12.13
N PRO A 31 -6.53 -7.59 12.61
CA PRO A 31 -6.83 -6.50 11.69
C PRO A 31 -5.61 -6.12 10.87
N VAL A 32 -5.82 -5.81 9.59
CA VAL A 32 -4.72 -5.41 8.68
C VAL A 32 -5.07 -4.14 7.92
N PHE A 33 -4.05 -3.42 7.49
CA PHE A 33 -4.21 -2.29 6.59
C PHE A 33 -3.06 -2.25 5.59
N PHE A 34 -3.24 -1.51 4.50
CA PHE A 34 -2.26 -1.43 3.44
C PHE A 34 -1.93 0.03 3.12
N VAL A 35 -0.66 0.28 2.82
CA VAL A 35 -0.18 1.61 2.40
C VAL A 35 0.67 1.43 1.15
N CYS A 36 0.46 2.25 0.14
CA CYS A 36 1.28 2.16 -1.07
C CYS A 36 1.55 3.53 -1.68
N THR A 37 2.64 3.59 -2.45
CA THR A 37 2.91 4.71 -3.33
C THR A 37 2.90 4.23 -4.78
N TYR A 38 2.42 5.07 -5.69
CA TYR A 38 2.30 4.71 -7.10
C TYR A 38 2.63 5.92 -7.97
N GLY A 39 3.12 5.66 -9.19
CA GLY A 39 3.38 6.72 -10.16
C GLY A 39 2.19 6.99 -11.04
N GLY A 40 1.68 5.98 -11.71
CA GLY A 40 0.57 6.09 -12.65
C GLY A 40 -0.80 5.82 -12.04
N GLY A 41 -0.88 4.86 -11.12
CA GLY A 41 -2.13 4.49 -10.48
C GLY A 41 -1.96 3.24 -9.65
N MET A 42 -2.88 3.01 -8.74
CA MET A 42 -2.81 1.83 -7.86
C MET A 42 -3.25 0.55 -8.57
N GLY A 43 -4.18 0.66 -9.52
CA GLY A 43 -4.76 -0.53 -10.14
C GLY A 43 -5.39 -1.45 -9.10
N GLN A 44 -5.07 -2.74 -9.18
CA GLN A 44 -5.51 -3.75 -8.21
C GLN A 44 -4.35 -4.22 -7.34
N SER A 45 -3.49 -3.28 -6.92
CA SER A 45 -2.24 -3.59 -6.25
C SER A 45 -2.39 -4.32 -4.92
N THR A 46 -3.52 -4.16 -4.24
CA THR A 46 -3.77 -4.83 -2.96
C THR A 46 -4.58 -6.11 -3.08
N ARG A 47 -4.95 -6.52 -4.29
CA ARG A 47 -5.86 -7.64 -4.50
C ARG A 47 -5.38 -8.93 -3.85
N GLU A 48 -4.13 -9.31 -4.09
CA GLU A 48 -3.58 -10.56 -3.55
C GLU A 48 -3.53 -10.53 -2.02
N LEU A 49 -3.18 -9.37 -1.45
CA LEU A 49 -3.13 -9.23 0.01
C LEU A 49 -4.52 -9.28 0.64
N LYS A 50 -5.52 -8.71 -0.03
CA LYS A 50 -6.90 -8.78 0.45
C LYS A 50 -7.45 -10.21 0.40
N GLU A 51 -7.11 -10.95 -0.65
CA GLU A 51 -7.48 -12.36 -0.75
C GLU A 51 -6.84 -13.18 0.37
N LEU A 52 -5.55 -12.96 0.62
CA LEU A 52 -4.83 -13.63 1.69
C LEU A 52 -5.42 -13.31 3.06
N ALA A 53 -5.73 -12.04 3.31
CA ALA A 53 -6.35 -11.62 4.56
C ALA A 53 -7.70 -12.32 4.77
N GLY A 54 -8.52 -12.40 3.72
CA GLY A 54 -9.79 -13.12 3.78
C GLY A 54 -9.63 -14.58 4.13
N GLU A 55 -8.64 -15.26 3.53
CA GLU A 55 -8.34 -16.65 3.80
C GLU A 55 -7.94 -16.88 5.26
N ARG A 56 -7.33 -15.89 5.89
CA ARG A 56 -6.85 -16.00 7.27
C ARG A 56 -7.79 -15.35 8.30
N GLY A 57 -8.97 -14.94 7.87
CA GLY A 57 -9.95 -14.34 8.76
C GLY A 57 -9.56 -12.98 9.29
N CYS A 58 -8.69 -12.26 8.56
CA CYS A 58 -8.25 -10.93 8.94
C CYS A 58 -9.22 -9.87 8.42
N ALA A 59 -9.56 -8.90 9.26
CA ALA A 59 -10.37 -7.75 8.83
C ALA A 59 -9.46 -6.72 8.17
N VAL A 60 -9.79 -6.31 6.94
CA VAL A 60 -9.07 -5.25 6.24
C VAL A 60 -9.67 -3.91 6.66
N LEU A 61 -8.89 -3.12 7.42
CA LEU A 61 -9.34 -1.84 7.95
C LEU A 61 -9.33 -0.73 6.92
N GLY A 62 -8.47 -0.83 5.93
CA GLY A 62 -8.44 0.15 4.85
C GLY A 62 -7.15 0.08 4.04
N THR A 63 -7.13 0.86 2.98
CA THR A 63 -5.97 1.01 2.11
C THR A 63 -5.73 2.49 1.87
N PHE A 64 -4.50 2.93 2.08
CA PHE A 64 -4.07 4.28 1.74
C PHE A 64 -3.09 4.22 0.59
N GLY A 65 -3.27 5.05 -0.41
CA GLY A 65 -2.32 5.17 -1.51
C GLY A 65 -2.08 6.63 -1.84
N CYS A 66 -0.85 6.97 -2.19
CA CYS A 66 -0.53 8.29 -2.69
C CYS A 66 0.48 8.18 -3.83
N LYS A 67 0.60 9.24 -4.60
CA LYS A 67 1.57 9.27 -5.69
C LYS A 67 2.99 9.33 -5.15
N GLY A 68 3.90 8.63 -5.83
CA GLY A 68 5.33 8.68 -5.57
C GLY A 68 6.05 8.98 -6.87
N TYR A 69 7.28 9.48 -6.76
CA TYR A 69 8.09 9.78 -7.93
C TYR A 69 8.43 8.48 -8.67
N ASP A 70 8.06 8.41 -9.95
CA ASP A 70 8.24 7.20 -10.75
C ASP A 70 9.05 7.51 -12.01
N THR A 71 10.22 6.87 -12.12
CA THR A 71 11.10 7.00 -13.28
C THR A 71 11.18 5.72 -14.11
N PHE A 72 10.30 4.75 -13.85
CA PHE A 72 10.34 3.46 -14.53
C PHE A 72 10.00 3.56 -16.02
N GLY A 73 10.82 2.89 -16.85
CA GLY A 73 10.53 2.73 -18.27
C GLY A 73 10.30 4.04 -19.02
N PRO A 74 9.17 4.18 -19.72
CA PRO A 74 8.88 5.38 -20.51
C PRO A 74 8.74 6.65 -19.67
N PHE A 75 8.44 6.53 -18.36
CA PHE A 75 8.33 7.68 -17.49
C PHE A 75 9.66 8.38 -17.30
N LYS A 76 10.77 7.65 -17.40
CA LYS A 76 12.12 8.20 -17.31
C LYS A 76 12.41 9.19 -18.45
N LEU A 77 11.85 8.96 -19.63
CA LEU A 77 12.06 9.79 -20.80
C LEU A 77 11.45 11.20 -20.65
N VAL A 78 10.43 11.32 -19.82
CA VAL A 78 9.78 12.61 -19.54
C VAL A 78 10.16 13.18 -18.17
N GLY A 79 11.27 12.70 -17.58
CA GLY A 79 11.77 13.18 -16.30
C GLY A 79 11.11 12.52 -15.08
N GLY A 80 10.36 11.44 -15.28
CA GLY A 80 9.66 10.74 -14.21
C GLY A 80 8.21 11.12 -14.11
N LEU A 81 7.43 10.27 -13.42
CA LEU A 81 6.00 10.47 -13.20
C LEU A 81 5.77 10.85 -11.74
N ALA A 82 4.86 11.78 -11.48
CA ALA A 82 4.52 12.28 -10.14
C ALA A 82 5.73 12.86 -9.39
N LYS A 83 6.54 13.63 -10.11
CA LYS A 83 7.73 14.26 -9.54
C LYS A 83 7.35 15.16 -8.37
N GLY A 84 8.14 15.09 -7.28
CA GLY A 84 7.86 15.85 -6.07
C GLY A 84 6.84 15.19 -5.15
N ARG A 85 6.39 13.98 -5.47
CA ARG A 85 5.44 13.23 -4.65
C ARG A 85 6.17 12.04 -3.96
N PRO A 86 5.82 11.63 -2.72
CA PRO A 86 4.78 12.25 -1.89
C PRO A 86 5.18 13.65 -1.41
N ASP A 87 4.19 14.51 -1.27
CA ASP A 87 4.38 15.87 -0.75
C ASP A 87 3.78 16.00 0.67
N GLU A 88 3.78 17.21 1.22
CA GLU A 88 3.24 17.45 2.57
C GLU A 88 1.75 17.09 2.68
N GLY A 89 0.98 17.36 1.63
CA GLY A 89 -0.43 17.00 1.60
C GLY A 89 -0.63 15.48 1.65
N ASP A 90 0.23 14.74 0.97
CA ASP A 90 0.20 13.27 1.00
C ASP A 90 0.52 12.75 2.40
N LEU A 91 1.51 13.36 3.06
CA LEU A 91 1.89 12.98 4.42
C LEU A 91 0.77 13.27 5.41
N ASP A 92 0.09 14.41 5.28
CA ASP A 92 -1.05 14.74 6.13
C ASP A 92 -2.20 13.75 5.96
N ARG A 93 -2.48 13.33 4.73
CA ARG A 93 -3.50 12.33 4.45
C ARG A 93 -3.11 10.97 5.03
N ALA A 94 -1.84 10.61 4.97
CA ALA A 94 -1.36 9.37 5.58
C ALA A 94 -1.53 9.39 7.09
N ARG A 95 -1.22 10.51 7.73
CA ARG A 95 -1.43 10.65 9.18
C ARG A 95 -2.90 10.52 9.55
N GLY A 96 -3.78 11.15 8.75
CA GLY A 96 -5.23 11.05 8.95
C GLY A 96 -5.74 9.62 8.79
N PHE A 97 -5.23 8.92 7.78
CA PHE A 97 -5.56 7.51 7.57
C PHE A 97 -5.18 6.66 8.78
N PHE A 98 -3.97 6.83 9.29
CA PHE A 98 -3.50 6.04 10.43
C PHE A 98 -4.27 6.37 11.71
N ARG A 99 -4.58 7.63 11.95
CA ARG A 99 -5.44 8.01 13.09
C ARG A 99 -6.79 7.32 13.01
N ASP A 100 -7.36 7.26 11.81
CA ASP A 100 -8.64 6.58 11.57
C ASP A 100 -8.54 5.09 11.87
N ILE A 101 -7.44 4.45 11.46
CA ILE A 101 -7.16 3.06 11.79
C ILE A 101 -7.13 2.86 13.31
N LEU A 102 -6.45 3.74 14.04
CA LEU A 102 -6.35 3.64 15.49
C LEU A 102 -7.70 3.73 16.18
N THR A 103 -8.64 4.50 15.64
CA THR A 103 -9.98 4.63 16.23
C THR A 103 -10.83 3.36 16.05
N ARG A 104 -10.43 2.47 15.14
CA ARG A 104 -11.16 1.24 14.87
C ARG A 104 -10.62 0.02 15.62
N LEU A 105 -9.57 0.21 16.38
CA LEU A 105 -8.93 -0.89 17.13
C LEU A 105 -9.56 -1.10 18.53
#